data_d48476f7224eb3c553d58e322a30529a
#
_entry.id   d48476f7224eb3c553d58e322a30529a
#
_cell.length_a   1.000
_cell.length_b   1.000
_cell.length_c   1.000
_cell.angle_alpha   90.00
_cell.angle_beta   90.00
_cell.angle_gamma   90.00
#
_symmetry.space_group_name_H-M   'P 1'
#
loop_
_entity.id
_entity.type
_entity.pdbx_description
1 polymer ?
#
loop_
_entity_poly.entity_id
_entity_poly.type
_entity_poly.pdbx_seq_one_letter_code
_entity_poly.pdbx_strand_id
1 'polypeptide(L)'
;MKANLTYFPLLGADGKLTHQFLIVSNIAPHDASAVIQGNERVVRPRLADAKFFFDQDRKKTLASRVPQLAKVVYHNQLGTQGERVERVRAIAKAIAVQLFDNLGAQHASLSSHEGQVAEEWLLTCVDNAALLAKTDLVTDMVGEFPELQGTMGAYYALNDGLPDTVAHAIEDHYKP
;
A
#
# COMPACT_ATOMS: atom_id res chain seq x y z
N MET A 1 1.93 -14.11 2.01
CA MET A 1 1.99 -15.59 1.98
C MET A 1 3.36 -16.14 1.60
N LYS A 2 4.11 -15.52 0.65
CA LYS A 2 5.45 -16.02 0.28
C LYS A 2 6.49 -15.97 1.41
N ALA A 3 6.40 -15.01 2.33
CA ALA A 3 7.45 -14.77 3.32
C ALA A 3 7.42 -15.70 4.55
N ASN A 4 6.24 -16.19 4.94
CA ASN A 4 6.10 -16.94 6.19
C ASN A 4 5.61 -18.39 6.04
N LEU A 5 5.10 -18.75 4.87
CA LEU A 5 4.57 -20.07 4.61
C LEU A 5 5.07 -20.46 3.22
N THR A 6 5.94 -21.39 3.08
CA THR A 6 6.55 -21.89 1.83
C THR A 6 5.54 -22.34 0.75
N TYR A 7 4.49 -21.52 0.54
CA TYR A 7 3.46 -21.72 -0.47
C TYR A 7 3.74 -20.86 -1.70
N PHE A 8 3.80 -21.48 -2.86
CA PHE A 8 4.03 -20.82 -4.13
C PHE A 8 2.72 -20.79 -4.93
N PRO A 9 2.06 -19.63 -5.07
CA PRO A 9 0.86 -19.54 -5.89
C PRO A 9 1.21 -19.77 -7.36
N LEU A 10 0.34 -20.48 -8.08
CA LEU A 10 0.51 -20.74 -9.50
C LEU A 10 -0.28 -19.74 -10.33
N LEU A 11 0.35 -19.28 -11.41
CA LEU A 11 -0.30 -18.43 -12.42
C LEU A 11 -0.75 -19.29 -13.60
N GLY A 12 -1.90 -18.96 -14.18
CA GLY A 12 -2.34 -19.50 -15.44
C GLY A 12 -1.55 -18.94 -16.63
N ALA A 13 -1.82 -19.46 -17.81
CA ALA A 13 -1.21 -18.96 -19.06
C ALA A 13 -1.59 -17.49 -19.35
N ASP A 14 -2.67 -17.00 -18.79
CA ASP A 14 -3.15 -15.60 -18.85
C ASP A 14 -2.51 -14.68 -17.80
N GLY A 15 -1.53 -15.18 -17.02
CA GLY A 15 -0.86 -14.46 -15.95
C GLY A 15 -1.69 -14.25 -14.68
N LYS A 16 -2.93 -14.78 -14.62
CA LYS A 16 -3.78 -14.66 -13.44
C LYS A 16 -3.51 -15.76 -12.42
N LEU A 17 -3.78 -15.45 -11.15
CA LEU A 17 -3.71 -16.44 -10.09
C LEU A 17 -4.71 -17.58 -10.33
N THR A 18 -4.23 -18.81 -10.23
CA THR A 18 -5.08 -20.00 -10.19
C THR A 18 -5.50 -20.29 -8.75
N HIS A 19 -6.42 -21.26 -8.58
CA HIS A 19 -6.80 -21.79 -7.26
C HIS A 19 -5.84 -22.89 -6.77
N GLN A 20 -4.68 -23.02 -7.40
CA GLN A 20 -3.64 -24.00 -7.07
C GLN A 20 -2.41 -23.34 -6.48
N PHE A 21 -1.73 -24.05 -5.63
CA PHE A 21 -0.44 -23.64 -5.07
C PHE A 21 0.52 -24.83 -4.98
N LEU A 22 1.81 -24.55 -5.04
CA LEU A 22 2.87 -25.53 -4.88
C LEU A 22 3.46 -25.42 -3.48
N ILE A 23 3.76 -26.55 -2.87
CA ILE A 23 4.57 -26.65 -1.65
C ILE A 23 5.76 -27.58 -1.89
N VAL A 24 6.85 -27.35 -1.15
CA VAL A 24 7.98 -28.26 -1.09
C VAL A 24 7.90 -29.02 0.24
N SER A 25 7.64 -30.32 0.16
CA SER A 25 7.61 -31.21 1.32
C SER A 25 8.96 -31.92 1.48
N ASN A 26 9.46 -31.98 2.70
CA ASN A 26 10.65 -32.78 3.02
C ASN A 26 10.32 -34.25 3.38
N ILE A 27 9.06 -34.62 3.28
CA ILE A 27 8.55 -35.98 3.52
C ILE A 27 8.00 -36.52 2.20
N ALA A 28 8.33 -37.78 1.88
CA ALA A 28 7.81 -38.52 0.74
C ALA A 28 6.90 -39.65 1.24
N PRO A 29 5.64 -39.38 1.61
CA PRO A 29 4.71 -40.38 2.07
C PRO A 29 4.24 -41.30 0.92
N HIS A 30 3.84 -42.53 1.21
CA HIS A 30 3.21 -43.43 0.22
C HIS A 30 1.88 -42.84 -0.31
N ASP A 31 1.14 -42.15 0.58
CA ASP A 31 -0.09 -41.41 0.23
C ASP A 31 0.09 -39.95 0.63
N ALA A 32 0.09 -39.06 -0.36
CA ALA A 32 0.23 -37.62 -0.19
C ALA A 32 -1.08 -36.92 0.24
N SER A 33 -2.22 -37.63 0.27
CA SER A 33 -3.53 -37.02 0.52
C SER A 33 -3.61 -36.29 1.86
N ALA A 34 -3.04 -36.85 2.93
CA ALA A 34 -3.00 -36.21 4.25
C ALA A 34 -2.17 -34.93 4.27
N VAL A 35 -1.06 -34.90 3.52
CA VAL A 35 -0.20 -33.71 3.39
C VAL A 35 -0.94 -32.61 2.60
N ILE A 36 -1.59 -32.97 1.50
CA ILE A 36 -2.38 -32.05 0.66
C ILE A 36 -3.50 -31.43 1.49
N GLN A 37 -4.36 -32.27 2.09
CA GLN A 37 -5.49 -31.82 2.91
C GLN A 37 -5.05 -30.98 4.12
N GLY A 38 -3.94 -31.34 4.76
CA GLY A 38 -3.36 -30.58 5.87
C GLY A 38 -2.99 -29.15 5.43
N ASN A 39 -2.31 -29.00 4.30
CA ASN A 39 -1.92 -27.70 3.78
C ASN A 39 -3.13 -26.87 3.30
N GLU A 40 -4.09 -27.48 2.61
CA GLU A 40 -5.32 -26.80 2.22
C GLU A 40 -6.11 -26.30 3.44
N ARG A 41 -6.16 -27.08 4.52
CA ARG A 41 -6.81 -26.72 5.78
C ARG A 41 -6.16 -25.52 6.45
N VAL A 42 -4.86 -25.31 6.26
CA VAL A 42 -4.13 -24.13 6.79
C VAL A 42 -4.33 -22.92 5.91
N VAL A 43 -4.30 -23.09 4.57
CA VAL A 43 -4.39 -21.96 3.63
C VAL A 43 -5.80 -21.36 3.57
N ARG A 44 -6.84 -22.20 3.59
CA ARG A 44 -8.23 -21.77 3.43
C ARG A 44 -8.68 -20.73 4.47
N PRO A 45 -8.49 -20.91 5.80
CA PRO A 45 -8.82 -19.89 6.79
C PRO A 45 -8.02 -18.59 6.56
N ARG A 46 -6.73 -18.67 6.27
CA ARG A 46 -5.89 -17.49 6.02
C ARG A 46 -6.39 -16.64 4.86
N LEU A 47 -6.87 -17.25 3.78
CA LEU A 47 -7.46 -16.52 2.66
C LEU A 47 -8.82 -15.93 3.03
N ALA A 48 -9.62 -16.64 3.83
CA ALA A 48 -10.90 -16.13 4.33
C ALA A 48 -10.69 -14.92 5.26
N ASP A 49 -9.72 -14.98 6.17
CA ASP A 49 -9.36 -13.87 7.05
C ASP A 49 -8.86 -12.66 6.27
N ALA A 50 -7.97 -12.88 5.30
CA ALA A 50 -7.48 -11.80 4.43
C ALA A 50 -8.62 -11.12 3.67
N LYS A 51 -9.56 -11.90 3.12
CA LYS A 51 -10.73 -11.35 2.46
C LYS A 51 -11.61 -10.56 3.44
N PHE A 52 -11.82 -11.08 4.63
CA PHE A 52 -12.61 -10.40 5.65
C PHE A 52 -11.99 -9.05 6.03
N PHE A 53 -10.68 -8.99 6.33
CA PHE A 53 -10.00 -7.75 6.67
C PHE A 53 -10.04 -6.75 5.52
N PHE A 54 -9.79 -7.21 4.29
CA PHE A 54 -9.90 -6.35 3.11
C PHE A 54 -11.28 -5.71 2.97
N ASP A 55 -12.34 -6.51 3.11
CA ASP A 55 -13.72 -6.03 3.00
C ASP A 55 -14.10 -5.09 4.17
N GLN A 56 -13.56 -5.31 5.37
CA GLN A 56 -13.80 -4.42 6.51
C GLN A 56 -13.06 -3.09 6.35
N ASP A 57 -11.79 -3.14 5.96
CA ASP A 57 -10.97 -1.95 5.80
C ASP A 57 -11.52 -0.98 4.75
N ARG A 58 -12.10 -1.49 3.67
CA ARG A 58 -12.73 -0.69 2.61
C ARG A 58 -13.98 0.10 3.04
N LYS A 59 -14.54 -0.19 4.20
CA LYS A 59 -15.68 0.55 4.76
C LYS A 59 -15.31 1.94 5.29
N LYS A 60 -14.02 2.20 5.46
CA LYS A 60 -13.48 3.47 5.96
C LYS A 60 -12.36 3.94 5.06
N THR A 61 -12.40 5.22 4.69
CA THR A 61 -11.34 5.80 3.85
C THR A 61 -10.01 5.89 4.61
N LEU A 62 -8.90 5.91 3.85
CA LEU A 62 -7.57 6.17 4.41
C LEU A 62 -7.52 7.50 5.16
N ALA A 63 -8.12 8.54 4.60
CA ALA A 63 -8.19 9.87 5.23
C ALA A 63 -8.82 9.83 6.62
N SER A 64 -9.87 9.03 6.81
CA SER A 64 -10.54 8.87 8.12
C SER A 64 -9.66 8.18 9.17
N ARG A 65 -8.59 7.51 8.75
CA ARG A 65 -7.64 6.79 9.61
C ARG A 65 -6.45 7.65 10.04
N VAL A 66 -6.19 8.77 9.36
CA VAL A 66 -5.05 9.66 9.66
C VAL A 66 -4.92 10.02 11.15
N PRO A 67 -6.00 10.37 11.88
CA PRO A 67 -5.89 10.68 13.31
C PRO A 67 -5.36 9.53 14.17
N GLN A 68 -5.48 8.28 13.72
CA GLN A 68 -5.00 7.11 14.45
C GLN A 68 -3.46 7.01 14.42
N LEU A 69 -2.79 7.62 13.42
CA LEU A 69 -1.33 7.66 13.34
C LEU A 69 -0.67 8.38 14.54
N ALA A 70 -1.40 9.26 15.21
CA ALA A 70 -0.94 9.88 16.44
C ALA A 70 -0.74 8.89 17.60
N LYS A 71 -1.34 7.69 17.52
CA LYS A 71 -1.19 6.62 18.51
C LYS A 71 -0.08 5.62 18.16
N VAL A 72 0.46 5.69 16.94
CA VAL A 72 1.53 4.81 16.48
C VAL A 72 2.88 5.45 16.78
N VAL A 73 3.63 4.87 17.71
CA VAL A 73 4.97 5.35 18.05
C VAL A 73 5.91 5.07 16.86
N TYR A 74 6.54 6.12 16.35
CA TYR A 74 7.59 5.99 15.34
C TYR A 74 8.97 5.77 16.00
N HIS A 75 9.30 6.63 16.95
CA HIS A 75 10.55 6.55 17.69
C HIS A 75 10.42 7.33 19.00
N ASN A 76 10.97 6.81 20.10
CA ASN A 76 10.82 7.42 21.44
C ASN A 76 11.25 8.90 21.53
N GLN A 77 12.25 9.31 20.73
CA GLN A 77 12.75 10.67 20.69
C GLN A 77 12.18 11.51 19.52
N LEU A 78 11.64 10.87 18.48
CA LEU A 78 11.15 11.53 17.27
C LEU A 78 9.63 11.61 17.20
N GLY A 79 8.95 11.00 18.18
CA GLY A 79 7.51 11.08 18.32
C GLY A 79 6.73 9.99 17.54
N THR A 80 5.51 10.32 17.18
CA THR A 80 4.54 9.43 16.55
C THR A 80 4.64 9.42 15.02
N GLN A 81 3.98 8.44 14.38
CA GLN A 81 3.84 8.44 12.92
C GLN A 81 3.03 9.65 12.43
N GLY A 82 2.05 10.12 13.20
CA GLY A 82 1.30 11.33 12.86
C GLY A 82 2.22 12.56 12.75
N GLU A 83 3.08 12.80 13.75
CA GLU A 83 4.05 13.90 13.73
C GLU A 83 5.07 13.74 12.59
N ARG A 84 5.50 12.51 12.31
CA ARG A 84 6.38 12.22 11.18
C ARG A 84 5.72 12.56 9.85
N VAL A 85 4.47 12.18 9.65
CA VAL A 85 3.70 12.45 8.44
C VAL A 85 3.61 13.96 8.18
N GLU A 86 3.34 14.78 9.20
CA GLU A 86 3.30 16.23 9.03
C GLU A 86 4.66 16.83 8.58
N ARG A 87 5.78 16.32 9.13
CA ARG A 87 7.11 16.73 8.67
C ARG A 87 7.36 16.32 7.21
N VAL A 88 7.00 15.10 6.84
CA VAL A 88 7.15 14.60 5.46
C VAL A 88 6.31 15.40 4.48
N ARG A 89 5.05 15.74 4.84
CA ARG A 89 4.17 16.59 4.03
C ARG A 89 4.80 17.94 3.72
N ALA A 90 5.33 18.62 4.77
CA ALA A 90 5.95 19.92 4.61
C ALA A 90 7.17 19.87 3.66
N ILE A 91 8.03 18.85 3.82
CA ILE A 91 9.20 18.63 2.96
C ILE A 91 8.77 18.30 1.52
N ALA A 92 7.82 17.38 1.35
CA ALA A 92 7.36 16.96 0.03
C ALA A 92 6.76 18.13 -0.77
N LYS A 93 5.95 18.98 -0.13
CA LYS A 93 5.42 20.19 -0.75
C LYS A 93 6.52 21.16 -1.15
N ALA A 94 7.49 21.42 -0.28
CA ALA A 94 8.61 22.31 -0.60
C ALA A 94 9.43 21.81 -1.80
N ILE A 95 9.67 20.50 -1.88
CA ILE A 95 10.35 19.87 -3.02
C ILE A 95 9.49 20.01 -4.29
N ALA A 96 8.18 19.76 -4.20
CA ALA A 96 7.28 19.82 -5.34
C ALA A 96 7.24 21.23 -5.95
N VAL A 97 7.17 22.27 -5.14
CA VAL A 97 7.24 23.67 -5.61
C VAL A 97 8.55 23.92 -6.36
N GLN A 98 9.70 23.56 -5.75
CA GLN A 98 11.00 23.76 -6.39
C GLN A 98 11.15 22.99 -7.71
N LEU A 99 10.62 21.76 -7.77
CA LEU A 99 10.66 20.97 -9.00
C LEU A 99 9.75 21.55 -10.07
N PHE A 100 8.57 22.05 -9.69
CA PHE A 100 7.64 22.68 -10.62
C PHE A 100 8.23 23.96 -11.21
N ASP A 101 8.83 24.82 -10.39
CA ASP A 101 9.50 26.04 -10.83
C ASP A 101 10.63 25.75 -11.83
N ASN A 102 11.44 24.71 -11.55
CA ASN A 102 12.52 24.28 -12.44
C ASN A 102 12.00 23.66 -13.76
N LEU A 103 10.89 22.92 -13.70
CA LEU A 103 10.25 22.33 -14.88
C LEU A 103 9.46 23.38 -15.68
N GLY A 104 8.94 24.42 -15.02
CA GLY A 104 8.21 25.54 -15.65
C GLY A 104 9.03 26.25 -16.73
N ALA A 105 10.35 26.33 -16.55
CA ALA A 105 11.26 26.82 -17.58
C ALA A 105 11.27 25.93 -18.85
N GLN A 106 10.94 24.65 -18.74
CA GLN A 106 10.83 23.70 -19.85
C GLN A 106 9.40 23.62 -20.42
N HIS A 107 8.38 24.03 -19.63
CA HIS A 107 6.96 24.06 -20.00
C HIS A 107 6.48 25.46 -20.39
N ALA A 108 7.37 26.33 -20.85
CA ALA A 108 7.05 27.70 -21.28
C ALA A 108 5.98 27.80 -22.43
N SER A 109 5.48 26.66 -22.92
CA SER A 109 4.40 26.55 -23.89
C SER A 109 2.99 26.50 -23.27
N LEU A 110 2.87 26.31 -21.94
CA LEU A 110 1.58 26.29 -21.28
C LEU A 110 1.07 27.75 -21.09
N SER A 111 -0.22 27.96 -21.27
CA SER A 111 -0.84 29.21 -20.83
C SER A 111 -0.68 29.39 -19.32
N SER A 112 -0.69 30.64 -18.85
CA SER A 112 -0.56 30.93 -17.41
C SER A 112 -1.64 30.22 -16.57
N HIS A 113 -2.82 30.00 -17.12
CA HIS A 113 -3.92 29.32 -16.46
C HIS A 113 -3.69 27.80 -16.39
N GLU A 114 -3.26 27.18 -17.50
CA GLU A 114 -2.94 25.73 -17.53
C GLU A 114 -1.77 25.38 -16.59
N GLY A 115 -0.77 26.26 -16.52
CA GLY A 115 0.34 26.12 -15.58
C GLY A 115 -0.13 26.15 -14.13
N GLN A 116 -0.98 27.06 -13.74
CA GLN A 116 -1.54 27.15 -12.38
C GLN A 116 -2.38 25.93 -12.02
N VAL A 117 -3.22 25.43 -12.91
CA VAL A 117 -4.03 24.23 -12.69
C VAL A 117 -3.14 23.00 -12.54
N ALA A 118 -2.08 22.87 -13.33
CA ALA A 118 -1.13 21.77 -13.24
C ALA A 118 -0.34 21.78 -11.92
N GLU A 119 0.07 22.97 -11.46
CA GLU A 119 0.75 23.15 -10.18
C GLU A 119 -0.15 22.78 -9.00
N GLU A 120 -1.36 23.30 -8.95
CA GLU A 120 -2.33 23.00 -7.90
C GLU A 120 -2.66 21.51 -7.82
N TRP A 121 -2.83 20.87 -8.99
CA TRP A 121 -3.05 19.42 -9.07
C TRP A 121 -1.86 18.65 -8.53
N LEU A 122 -0.63 18.99 -8.93
CA LEU A 122 0.59 18.34 -8.46
C LEU A 122 0.74 18.48 -6.94
N LEU A 123 0.58 19.68 -6.40
CA LEU A 123 0.67 19.94 -4.96
C LEU A 123 -0.38 19.15 -4.17
N THR A 124 -1.59 19.04 -4.71
CA THR A 124 -2.66 18.22 -4.12
C THR A 124 -2.31 16.73 -4.10
N CYS A 125 -1.78 16.20 -5.21
CA CYS A 125 -1.34 14.81 -5.28
C CYS A 125 -0.20 14.51 -4.31
N VAL A 126 0.80 15.38 -4.24
CA VAL A 126 1.95 15.25 -3.33
C VAL A 126 1.51 15.30 -1.87
N ASP A 127 0.61 16.23 -1.53
CA ASP A 127 0.07 16.34 -0.17
C ASP A 127 -0.71 15.08 0.24
N ASN A 128 -1.61 14.61 -0.62
CA ASN A 128 -2.37 13.40 -0.37
C ASN A 128 -1.46 12.16 -0.25
N ALA A 129 -0.50 12.00 -1.15
CA ALA A 129 0.45 10.89 -1.08
C ALA A 129 1.23 10.89 0.24
N ALA A 130 1.79 12.05 0.62
CA ALA A 130 2.56 12.17 1.86
C ALA A 130 1.70 11.98 3.12
N LEU A 131 0.46 12.51 3.12
CA LEU A 131 -0.49 12.37 4.22
C LEU A 131 -0.90 10.91 4.44
N LEU A 132 -1.16 10.19 3.34
CA LEU A 132 -1.79 8.87 3.38
C LEU A 132 -0.81 7.71 3.33
N ALA A 133 0.48 7.95 3.01
CA ALA A 133 1.49 6.92 2.80
C ALA A 133 1.62 5.89 3.93
N LYS A 134 1.30 6.28 5.17
CA LYS A 134 1.43 5.42 6.35
C LYS A 134 0.09 5.04 6.99
N THR A 135 -1.04 5.41 6.41
CA THR A 135 -2.35 5.16 7.00
C THR A 135 -2.78 3.70 6.95
N ASP A 136 -2.20 2.91 6.05
CA ASP A 136 -2.44 1.48 5.98
C ASP A 136 -1.88 0.72 7.19
N LEU A 137 -0.90 1.28 7.92
CA LEU A 137 -0.39 0.72 9.17
C LEU A 137 -1.46 0.56 10.27
N VAL A 138 -2.55 1.31 10.18
CA VAL A 138 -3.68 1.25 11.13
C VAL A 138 -4.90 0.55 10.52
N THR A 139 -4.69 -0.25 9.49
CA THR A 139 -5.72 -1.14 8.92
C THR A 139 -5.61 -2.54 9.51
N ASP A 140 -6.72 -3.26 9.52
CA ASP A 140 -6.76 -4.63 10.04
C ASP A 140 -5.92 -5.56 9.16
N MET A 141 -5.94 -5.35 7.83
CA MET A 141 -5.16 -6.12 6.88
C MET A 141 -3.65 -6.02 7.14
N VAL A 142 -3.12 -4.81 7.29
CA VAL A 142 -1.68 -4.62 7.54
C VAL A 142 -1.29 -5.02 8.97
N GLY A 143 -2.22 -4.90 9.92
CA GLY A 143 -2.04 -5.42 11.28
C GLY A 143 -1.79 -6.93 11.30
N GLU A 144 -2.52 -7.70 10.48
CA GLU A 144 -2.37 -9.16 10.36
C GLU A 144 -1.27 -9.57 9.36
N PHE A 145 -1.08 -8.80 8.29
CA PHE A 145 -0.10 -9.04 7.23
C PHE A 145 0.82 -7.82 7.02
N PRO A 146 1.80 -7.59 7.93
CA PRO A 146 2.66 -6.40 7.89
C PRO A 146 3.47 -6.24 6.61
N GLU A 147 3.76 -7.34 5.92
CA GLU A 147 4.47 -7.35 4.63
C GLU A 147 3.68 -6.72 3.49
N LEU A 148 2.38 -6.48 3.67
CA LEU A 148 1.51 -5.85 2.67
C LEU A 148 1.43 -4.32 2.83
N GLN A 149 2.15 -3.73 3.79
CA GLN A 149 2.21 -2.28 3.93
C GLN A 149 2.71 -1.62 2.63
N GLY A 150 2.15 -0.48 2.31
CA GLY A 150 2.34 0.21 1.03
C GLY A 150 1.44 -0.34 -0.06
N THR A 151 1.50 -1.63 -0.37
CA THR A 151 0.63 -2.27 -1.36
C THR A 151 -0.84 -2.14 -0.98
N MET A 152 -1.20 -2.41 0.27
CA MET A 152 -2.59 -2.24 0.73
C MET A 152 -2.99 -0.78 0.77
N GLY A 153 -2.08 0.13 1.12
CA GLY A 153 -2.28 1.56 1.04
C GLY A 153 -2.69 2.01 -0.37
N ALA A 154 -2.02 1.50 -1.41
CA ALA A 154 -2.36 1.78 -2.80
C ALA A 154 -3.76 1.25 -3.18
N TYR A 155 -4.08 0.01 -2.83
CA TYR A 155 -5.41 -0.56 -3.10
C TYR A 155 -6.53 0.24 -2.43
N TYR A 156 -6.32 0.68 -1.19
CA TYR A 156 -7.31 1.49 -0.47
C TYR A 156 -7.41 2.91 -1.01
N ALA A 157 -6.29 3.51 -1.46
CA ALA A 157 -6.30 4.81 -2.12
C ALA A 157 -7.14 4.79 -3.40
N LEU A 158 -6.97 3.75 -4.24
CA LEU A 158 -7.79 3.55 -5.44
C LEU A 158 -9.26 3.31 -5.10
N ASN A 159 -9.55 2.53 -4.05
CA ASN A 159 -10.91 2.32 -3.58
C ASN A 159 -11.58 3.61 -3.10
N ASP A 160 -10.81 4.52 -2.53
CA ASP A 160 -11.26 5.83 -2.05
C ASP A 160 -11.41 6.85 -3.18
N GLY A 161 -11.10 6.48 -4.44
CA GLY A 161 -11.22 7.32 -5.62
C GLY A 161 -10.05 8.29 -5.81
N LEU A 162 -8.92 8.06 -5.17
CA LEU A 162 -7.71 8.86 -5.37
C LEU A 162 -7.04 8.54 -6.73
N PRO A 163 -6.31 9.49 -7.34
CA PRO A 163 -5.59 9.26 -8.58
C PRO A 163 -4.57 8.11 -8.49
N ASP A 164 -4.36 7.41 -9.60
CA ASP A 164 -3.36 6.32 -9.71
C ASP A 164 -1.95 6.79 -9.29
N THR A 165 -1.59 8.04 -9.62
CA THR A 165 -0.31 8.64 -9.23
C THR A 165 -0.13 8.70 -7.71
N VAL A 166 -1.19 9.01 -6.96
CA VAL A 166 -1.19 9.02 -5.49
C VAL A 166 -1.09 7.60 -4.95
N ALA A 167 -1.83 6.67 -5.53
CA ALA A 167 -1.80 5.26 -5.13
C ALA A 167 -0.40 4.65 -5.36
N HIS A 168 0.22 4.89 -6.51
CA HIS A 168 1.58 4.44 -6.80
C HIS A 168 2.59 5.07 -5.84
N ALA A 169 2.50 6.38 -5.55
CA ALA A 169 3.39 7.03 -4.59
C ALA A 169 3.27 6.42 -3.19
N ILE A 170 2.06 6.02 -2.77
CA ILE A 170 1.81 5.32 -1.50
C ILE A 170 2.47 3.94 -1.50
N GLU A 171 2.46 3.20 -2.61
CA GLU A 171 3.13 1.91 -2.70
C GLU A 171 4.65 2.06 -2.77
N ASP A 172 5.12 2.95 -3.65
CA ASP A 172 6.53 3.03 -4.05
C ASP A 172 7.44 3.66 -3.01
N HIS A 173 6.89 4.40 -2.02
CA HIS A 173 7.73 5.01 -0.99
C HIS A 173 8.47 4.00 -0.09
N TYR A 174 8.18 2.70 -0.20
CA TYR A 174 8.93 1.61 0.41
C TYR A 174 10.00 1.01 -0.51
N LYS A 175 9.96 1.36 -1.79
CA LYS A 175 10.90 0.85 -2.79
C LYS A 175 12.12 1.77 -2.88
N PRO A 176 13.31 1.22 -3.15
CA PRO A 176 14.51 2.02 -3.35
C PRO A 176 14.48 2.84 -4.64
#